data_fcf48151092aa31f99ea33da69b3b41f
#
_entry.id   fcf48151092aa31f99ea33da69b3b41f
#
_cell.length_a   1.000
_cell.length_b   1.000
_cell.length_c   1.000
_cell.angle_alpha   90.00
_cell.angle_beta   90.00
_cell.angle_gamma   90.00
#
_symmetry.space_group_name_H-M   'P 1'
#
loop_
_entity.id
_entity.type
_entity.pdbx_description
1 polymer ?
#
loop_
_entity_poly.entity_id
_entity_poly.type
_entity_poly.pdbx_seq_one_letter_code
_entity_poly.pdbx_strand_id
1 'polypeptide(L)'
;SSKDSKIDYVSTCLSNGLIGVSPGPNPLLPGKAVVAGFIHEHPTMQFEQFSPAPYPIGLDLIIDEQSMRDYPESITVLDQSLNMSNGELTTSMKMKIGVDNSLEINVVQFACRSVPCLVAQEVNLKTDRECTVKVRTKIDTDNIDLSEFKPRTRDITGGWYSVDLVDQVKAFESDRCRLGIAQIIPRGNDIDQDDVGHYRLKMKPGKKKSFQMIASVVSDLYHFEPHLEAIRLARWGDMVGYERLKQQNNLAWDELWKSRIKVIGCDEE
;
A
#
# COMPACT_ATOMS: atom_id res chain seq x y z
N SER A 1 4.75 -14.33 36.45
CA SER A 1 3.55 -13.68 35.89
C SER A 1 3.97 -12.81 34.74
N SER A 2 3.84 -13.31 33.52
CA SER A 2 4.04 -12.56 32.30
C SER A 2 2.87 -11.56 32.19
N LYS A 3 3.13 -10.31 32.33
CA LYS A 3 2.23 -9.25 31.88
C LYS A 3 2.31 -9.22 30.36
N ASP A 4 1.33 -9.79 29.69
CA ASP A 4 1.02 -9.48 28.32
C ASP A 4 0.63 -8.00 28.26
N SER A 5 1.58 -7.14 27.99
CA SER A 5 1.28 -5.79 27.55
C SER A 5 0.76 -5.91 26.11
N LYS A 6 -0.56 -6.06 25.97
CA LYS A 6 -1.21 -5.66 24.72
C LYS A 6 -0.89 -4.18 24.55
N ILE A 7 0.06 -3.88 23.69
CA ILE A 7 0.26 -2.52 23.20
C ILE A 7 -1.06 -2.18 22.51
N ASP A 8 -1.81 -1.23 23.06
CA ASP A 8 -3.00 -0.71 22.40
C ASP A 8 -2.52 -0.07 21.09
N TYR A 9 -2.68 -0.82 19.99
CA TYR A 9 -2.30 -0.34 18.68
C TYR A 9 -3.24 0.77 18.25
N VAL A 10 -2.71 1.98 18.14
CA VAL A 10 -3.43 3.12 17.56
C VAL A 10 -3.22 3.07 16.06
N SER A 11 -4.30 2.79 15.33
CA SER A 11 -4.25 2.73 13.87
C SER A 11 -3.84 4.08 13.29
N THR A 12 -2.73 4.11 12.59
CA THR A 12 -2.24 5.28 11.87
C THR A 12 -2.95 5.40 10.52
N CYS A 13 -3.38 6.60 10.16
CA CYS A 13 -3.96 6.89 8.85
C CYS A 13 -3.02 7.75 8.01
N LEU A 14 -2.60 7.23 6.87
CA LEU A 14 -1.91 7.98 5.82
C LEU A 14 -2.95 8.58 4.89
N SER A 15 -3.09 9.89 4.86
CA SER A 15 -4.09 10.55 4.01
C SER A 15 -3.51 11.74 3.25
N ASN A 16 -4.01 11.93 2.05
CA ASN A 16 -3.66 13.05 1.18
C ASN A 16 -4.88 13.93 0.81
N GLY A 17 -6.03 13.65 1.43
CA GLY A 17 -7.29 14.34 1.17
C GLY A 17 -8.21 13.62 0.17
N LEU A 18 -7.69 12.69 -0.64
CA LEU A 18 -8.47 11.86 -1.57
C LEU A 18 -8.52 10.40 -1.10
N ILE A 19 -7.39 9.88 -0.69
CA ILE A 19 -7.24 8.52 -0.19
C ILE A 19 -6.81 8.59 1.27
N GLY A 20 -7.42 7.77 2.10
CA GLY A 20 -6.98 7.43 3.44
C GLY A 20 -6.65 5.95 3.50
N VAL A 21 -5.42 5.62 3.88
CA VAL A 21 -4.95 4.25 4.07
C VAL A 21 -4.53 4.08 5.51
N SER A 22 -5.09 3.09 6.18
CA SER A 22 -4.77 2.75 7.56
C SER A 22 -4.16 1.35 7.62
N PRO A 23 -2.82 1.25 7.52
CA PRO A 23 -2.13 -0.01 7.67
C PRO A 23 -2.31 -0.58 9.08
N GLY A 24 -2.31 -1.91 9.18
CA GLY A 24 -2.22 -2.59 10.47
C GLY A 24 -0.80 -2.52 11.07
N PRO A 25 -0.56 -3.26 12.17
CA PRO A 25 0.79 -3.40 12.73
C PRO A 25 1.78 -3.95 11.70
N ASN A 26 1.35 -4.89 10.86
CA ASN A 26 2.09 -5.32 9.67
C ASN A 26 1.48 -4.65 8.44
N PRO A 27 2.16 -3.64 7.85
CA PRO A 27 1.62 -2.85 6.76
C PRO A 27 1.56 -3.58 5.42
N LEU A 28 2.11 -4.78 5.31
CA LEU A 28 2.04 -5.63 4.11
C LEU A 28 0.81 -6.54 4.10
N LEU A 29 0.16 -6.71 5.26
CA LEU A 29 -1.10 -7.46 5.43
C LEU A 29 -2.32 -6.55 5.23
N PRO A 30 -3.55 -7.12 5.18
CA PRO A 30 -4.76 -6.34 5.01
C PRO A 30 -4.89 -5.21 6.00
N GLY A 31 -5.04 -3.99 5.49
CA GLY A 31 -5.36 -2.79 6.24
C GLY A 31 -6.76 -2.28 5.89
N LYS A 32 -7.02 -1.03 6.22
CA LYS A 32 -8.25 -0.33 5.85
C LYS A 32 -7.92 0.75 4.83
N ALA A 33 -8.85 1.02 3.92
CA ALA A 33 -8.77 2.16 3.02
C ALA A 33 -10.13 2.82 2.86
N VAL A 34 -10.12 4.12 2.61
CA VAL A 34 -11.27 4.93 2.24
C VAL A 34 -10.88 5.83 1.08
N VAL A 35 -11.81 6.10 0.19
CA VAL A 35 -11.56 6.91 -1.00
C VAL A 35 -12.67 7.93 -1.14
N ALA A 36 -12.32 9.19 -1.33
CA ALA A 36 -13.30 10.24 -1.59
C ALA A 36 -14.07 9.92 -2.88
N GLY A 37 -15.39 10.04 -2.80
CA GLY A 37 -16.29 9.68 -3.90
C GLY A 37 -16.58 8.19 -4.06
N PHE A 38 -16.05 7.32 -3.19
CA PHE A 38 -16.48 5.93 -3.10
C PHE A 38 -17.39 5.77 -1.89
N ILE A 39 -18.69 5.72 -2.16
CA ILE A 39 -19.77 5.79 -1.16
C ILE A 39 -20.77 4.66 -1.35
N HIS A 40 -21.51 4.37 -0.29
CA HIS A 40 -22.69 3.51 -0.32
C HIS A 40 -23.81 4.12 0.53
N GLU A 41 -25.03 3.65 0.35
CA GLU A 41 -26.15 4.05 1.17
C GLU A 41 -26.22 3.22 2.45
N HIS A 42 -26.39 3.89 3.60
CA HIS A 42 -26.60 3.17 4.85
C HIS A 42 -27.91 2.39 4.78
N PRO A 43 -27.91 1.07 5.01
CA PRO A 43 -29.04 0.20 4.74
C PRO A 43 -30.34 0.53 5.50
N THR A 44 -30.21 1.22 6.64
CA THR A 44 -31.37 1.54 7.50
C THR A 44 -31.68 3.02 7.56
N MET A 45 -30.66 3.89 7.53
CA MET A 45 -30.82 5.33 7.77
C MET A 45 -30.87 6.16 6.49
N GLN A 46 -30.68 5.55 5.34
CA GLN A 46 -30.78 6.18 4.00
C GLN A 46 -29.92 7.44 3.82
N PHE A 47 -28.76 7.52 4.48
CA PHE A 47 -27.75 8.55 4.20
C PHE A 47 -26.53 7.94 3.52
N GLU A 48 -25.81 8.76 2.79
CA GLU A 48 -24.58 8.39 2.13
C GLU A 48 -23.44 8.32 3.14
N GLN A 49 -22.63 7.24 3.08
CA GLN A 49 -21.43 7.08 3.88
C GLN A 49 -20.29 6.54 3.03
N PHE A 50 -19.06 6.72 3.50
CA PHE A 50 -17.90 6.14 2.82
C PHE A 50 -18.00 4.62 2.78
N SER A 51 -17.82 4.07 1.58
CA SER A 51 -17.65 2.64 1.40
C SER A 51 -16.22 2.24 1.78
N PRO A 52 -16.05 1.17 2.57
CA PRO A 52 -14.72 0.61 2.76
C PRO A 52 -14.10 0.25 1.41
N ALA A 53 -12.89 0.69 1.16
CA ALA A 53 -12.15 0.37 -0.06
C ALA A 53 -11.14 -0.74 0.19
N PRO A 54 -10.85 -1.59 -0.80
CA PRO A 54 -9.79 -2.59 -0.72
C PRO A 54 -8.44 -1.95 -0.40
N TYR A 55 -7.63 -2.65 0.42
CA TYR A 55 -6.29 -2.18 0.75
C TYR A 55 -5.37 -2.27 -0.47
N PRO A 56 -4.86 -1.13 -0.98
CA PRO A 56 -4.28 -1.08 -2.32
C PRO A 56 -2.81 -1.48 -2.39
N ILE A 57 -2.10 -1.63 -1.26
CA ILE A 57 -0.65 -1.86 -1.20
C ILE A 57 -0.28 -3.13 -0.43
N GLY A 58 -1.17 -4.13 -0.44
CA GLY A 58 -0.90 -5.43 0.16
C GLY A 58 0.17 -6.21 -0.59
N LEU A 59 0.97 -6.96 0.17
CA LEU A 59 1.99 -7.88 -0.34
C LEU A 59 1.96 -9.19 0.43
N ASP A 60 2.53 -10.23 -0.18
CA ASP A 60 2.89 -11.46 0.50
C ASP A 60 4.38 -11.76 0.27
N LEU A 61 5.12 -11.97 1.34
CA LEU A 61 6.49 -12.44 1.30
C LEU A 61 6.52 -13.92 1.63
N ILE A 62 7.11 -14.72 0.75
CA ILE A 62 7.15 -16.18 0.87
C ILE A 62 8.62 -16.61 0.90
N ILE A 63 9.02 -17.31 1.93
CA ILE A 63 10.38 -17.82 2.12
C ILE A 63 10.29 -19.29 2.51
N ASP A 64 11.02 -20.15 1.82
CA ASP A 64 10.99 -21.61 2.05
C ASP A 64 9.55 -22.17 2.03
N GLU A 65 8.75 -21.69 1.06
CA GLU A 65 7.31 -22.00 0.92
C GLU A 65 6.44 -21.55 2.11
N GLN A 66 6.98 -20.79 3.05
CA GLN A 66 6.25 -20.21 4.18
C GLN A 66 5.82 -18.79 3.83
N SER A 67 4.52 -18.58 3.63
CA SER A 67 3.91 -17.28 3.42
C SER A 67 3.76 -16.53 4.74
N MET A 68 4.07 -15.23 4.76
CA MET A 68 3.82 -14.41 5.93
C MET A 68 2.32 -14.21 6.23
N ARG A 69 1.45 -14.45 5.25
CA ARG A 69 -0.01 -14.36 5.42
C ARG A 69 -0.58 -15.59 6.12
N ASP A 70 0.00 -16.76 5.86
CA ASP A 70 -0.44 -18.00 6.44
C ASP A 70 0.12 -18.19 7.86
N TYR A 71 1.25 -17.52 8.17
CA TYR A 71 1.94 -17.61 9.46
C TYR A 71 2.22 -16.22 10.07
N PRO A 72 1.16 -15.43 10.38
CA PRO A 72 1.32 -14.07 10.91
C PRO A 72 2.05 -14.04 12.26
N GLU A 73 2.01 -15.12 13.04
CA GLU A 73 2.73 -15.28 14.30
C GLU A 73 4.25 -15.36 14.14
N SER A 74 4.75 -15.65 12.93
CA SER A 74 6.18 -15.64 12.64
C SER A 74 6.75 -14.21 12.60
N ILE A 75 5.89 -13.19 12.58
CA ILE A 75 6.25 -11.79 12.41
C ILE A 75 6.18 -11.07 13.75
N THR A 76 7.26 -10.38 14.09
CA THR A 76 7.32 -9.47 15.23
C THR A 76 7.49 -8.06 14.72
N VAL A 77 6.55 -7.18 15.04
CA VAL A 77 6.69 -5.73 14.80
C VAL A 77 7.59 -5.16 15.88
N LEU A 78 8.67 -4.48 15.47
CA LEU A 78 9.66 -3.91 16.36
C LEU A 78 9.36 -2.45 16.66
N ASP A 79 8.99 -1.70 15.62
CA ASP A 79 8.70 -0.28 15.71
C ASP A 79 7.79 0.15 14.57
N GLN A 80 6.95 1.15 14.83
CA GLN A 80 6.17 1.84 13.82
C GLN A 80 6.10 3.33 14.15
N SER A 81 6.57 4.17 13.25
CA SER A 81 6.62 5.62 13.43
C SER A 81 6.05 6.38 12.24
N LEU A 82 5.23 7.40 12.54
CA LEU A 82 4.68 8.33 11.57
C LEU A 82 5.47 9.65 11.61
N ASN A 83 6.08 10.00 10.48
CA ASN A 83 6.65 11.33 10.30
C ASN A 83 5.55 12.29 9.81
N MET A 84 5.03 13.10 10.71
CA MET A 84 3.97 14.07 10.43
C MET A 84 4.40 15.18 9.46
N SER A 85 5.71 15.45 9.32
CA SER A 85 6.19 16.52 8.44
C SER A 85 6.01 16.21 6.96
N ASN A 86 6.03 14.93 6.60
CA ASN A 86 5.94 14.48 5.20
C ASN A 86 4.91 13.36 4.97
N GLY A 87 4.19 12.95 6.02
CA GLY A 87 3.17 11.91 5.93
C GLY A 87 3.72 10.51 5.63
N GLU A 88 4.95 10.21 6.04
CA GLU A 88 5.57 8.89 5.87
C GLU A 88 5.42 8.02 7.11
N LEU A 89 4.92 6.81 6.92
CA LEU A 89 4.88 5.75 7.92
C LEU A 89 6.05 4.80 7.70
N THR A 90 6.88 4.62 8.71
CA THR A 90 7.96 3.62 8.71
C THR A 90 7.63 2.52 9.70
N THR A 91 7.68 1.27 9.25
CA THR A 91 7.47 0.09 10.08
C THR A 91 8.65 -0.85 9.99
N SER A 92 9.23 -1.21 11.12
CA SER A 92 10.31 -2.18 11.25
C SER A 92 9.78 -3.48 11.83
N MET A 93 10.04 -4.59 11.15
CA MET A 93 9.54 -5.91 11.51
C MET A 93 10.63 -6.96 11.37
N LYS A 94 10.44 -8.09 12.00
CA LYS A 94 11.28 -9.27 11.91
C LYS A 94 10.43 -10.50 11.70
N MET A 95 10.69 -11.25 10.63
CA MET A 95 10.07 -12.55 10.35
C MET A 95 11.03 -13.67 10.72
N LYS A 96 10.59 -14.64 11.52
CA LYS A 96 11.37 -15.83 11.82
C LYS A 96 11.36 -16.78 10.62
N ILE A 97 12.54 -17.33 10.28
CA ILE A 97 12.73 -18.27 9.18
C ILE A 97 13.40 -19.52 9.75
N GLY A 98 12.62 -20.60 9.92
CA GLY A 98 13.14 -21.81 10.57
C GLY A 98 13.51 -21.56 12.04
N VAL A 99 14.56 -22.22 12.53
CA VAL A 99 14.90 -22.24 13.97
C VAL A 99 15.69 -21.00 14.40
N ASP A 100 16.75 -20.66 13.66
CA ASP A 100 17.73 -19.65 14.09
C ASP A 100 17.90 -18.47 13.12
N ASN A 101 17.16 -18.43 12.04
CA ASN A 101 17.31 -17.41 11.02
C ASN A 101 16.13 -16.43 11.00
N SER A 102 16.38 -15.25 10.45
CA SER A 102 15.37 -14.22 10.36
C SER A 102 15.52 -13.34 9.13
N LEU A 103 14.40 -12.75 8.72
CA LEU A 103 14.32 -11.66 7.75
C LEU A 103 13.96 -10.38 8.50
N GLU A 104 14.83 -9.39 8.45
CA GLU A 104 14.52 -8.02 8.83
C GLU A 104 13.79 -7.35 7.68
N ILE A 105 12.66 -6.72 7.99
CA ILE A 105 11.77 -6.06 7.03
C ILE A 105 11.58 -4.63 7.51
N ASN A 106 11.89 -3.65 6.66
CA ASN A 106 11.57 -2.26 6.92
C ASN A 106 10.72 -1.73 5.76
N VAL A 107 9.54 -1.19 6.08
CA VAL A 107 8.57 -0.70 5.12
C VAL A 107 8.37 0.78 5.32
N VAL A 108 8.47 1.56 4.25
CA VAL A 108 8.15 2.99 4.24
C VAL A 108 6.96 3.20 3.31
N GLN A 109 5.90 3.83 3.80
CA GLN A 109 4.66 4.06 3.07
C GLN A 109 4.25 5.52 3.11
N PHE A 110 3.65 6.01 2.04
CA PHE A 110 2.99 7.32 2.01
C PHE A 110 1.83 7.36 1.02
N ALA A 111 0.80 8.14 1.34
CA ALA A 111 -0.24 8.54 0.41
C ALA A 111 0.24 9.81 -0.31
N CYS A 112 0.44 9.72 -1.62
CA CYS A 112 1.09 10.77 -2.41
C CYS A 112 0.24 12.03 -2.47
N ARG A 113 0.72 13.14 -1.88
CA ARG A 113 -0.02 14.40 -1.85
C ARG A 113 0.04 15.16 -3.17
N SER A 114 1.15 15.03 -3.91
CA SER A 114 1.32 15.67 -5.21
C SER A 114 0.47 15.01 -6.31
N VAL A 115 0.15 13.71 -6.16
CA VAL A 115 -0.73 12.95 -7.06
C VAL A 115 -1.69 12.11 -6.20
N PRO A 116 -2.82 12.70 -5.80
CA PRO A 116 -3.68 12.12 -4.74
C PRO A 116 -4.26 10.74 -5.03
N CYS A 117 -4.24 10.28 -6.28
CA CYS A 117 -4.67 8.93 -6.65
C CYS A 117 -3.61 7.85 -6.38
N LEU A 118 -2.39 8.21 -5.94
CA LEU A 118 -1.29 7.28 -5.73
C LEU A 118 -1.01 7.05 -4.25
N VAL A 119 -0.70 5.79 -3.95
CA VAL A 119 -0.09 5.35 -2.70
C VAL A 119 1.18 4.58 -3.06
N ALA A 120 2.26 4.82 -2.36
CA ALA A 120 3.54 4.19 -2.64
C ALA A 120 4.15 3.58 -1.38
N GLN A 121 4.92 2.52 -1.58
CA GLN A 121 5.72 1.91 -0.52
C GLN A 121 7.07 1.44 -1.03
N GLU A 122 8.04 1.45 -0.12
CA GLU A 122 9.34 0.83 -0.30
C GLU A 122 9.51 -0.25 0.75
N VAL A 123 9.96 -1.43 0.32
CA VAL A 123 10.23 -2.57 1.19
C VAL A 123 11.72 -2.86 1.14
N ASN A 124 12.36 -2.75 2.29
CA ASN A 124 13.77 -3.05 2.49
C ASN A 124 13.89 -4.38 3.26
N LEU A 125 14.68 -5.29 2.72
CA LEU A 125 14.86 -6.64 3.25
C LEU A 125 16.33 -6.89 3.59
N LYS A 126 16.60 -7.56 4.72
CA LYS A 126 17.92 -8.04 5.10
C LYS A 126 17.79 -9.37 5.82
N THR A 127 18.63 -10.33 5.48
CA THR A 127 18.64 -11.68 6.07
C THR A 127 20.03 -12.03 6.60
N ASP A 128 20.08 -12.94 7.54
CA ASP A 128 21.28 -13.53 8.12
C ASP A 128 21.75 -14.79 7.38
N ARG A 129 20.96 -15.31 6.42
CA ARG A 129 21.32 -16.46 5.59
C ARG A 129 21.07 -16.21 4.10
N GLU A 130 21.63 -17.07 3.25
CA GLU A 130 21.25 -17.12 1.83
C GLU A 130 19.86 -17.75 1.68
N CYS A 131 18.96 -17.03 0.98
CA CYS A 131 17.61 -17.51 0.68
C CYS A 131 17.02 -16.80 -0.54
N THR A 132 15.92 -17.31 -1.03
CA THR A 132 15.10 -16.64 -2.05
C THR A 132 13.80 -16.18 -1.41
N VAL A 133 13.54 -14.88 -1.48
CA VAL A 133 12.26 -14.29 -1.08
C VAL A 133 11.40 -14.16 -2.33
N LYS A 134 10.26 -14.86 -2.34
CA LYS A 134 9.22 -14.65 -3.34
C LYS A 134 8.31 -13.51 -2.87
N VAL A 135 7.96 -12.60 -3.76
CA VAL A 135 7.07 -11.46 -3.48
C VAL A 135 5.85 -11.60 -4.38
N ARG A 136 4.67 -11.50 -3.78
CA ARG A 136 3.39 -11.52 -4.49
C ARG A 136 2.62 -10.24 -4.16
N THR A 137 2.21 -9.52 -5.19
CA THR A 137 1.33 -8.35 -5.02
C THR A 137 -0.11 -8.80 -4.70
N LYS A 138 -0.82 -8.03 -3.91
CA LYS A 138 -2.21 -8.33 -3.55
C LYS A 138 -3.03 -7.05 -3.28
N ILE A 139 -4.12 -6.89 -4.01
CA ILE A 139 -5.18 -5.96 -3.64
C ILE A 139 -6.08 -6.68 -2.64
N ASP A 140 -6.02 -6.26 -1.37
CA ASP A 140 -6.69 -6.98 -0.29
C ASP A 140 -8.15 -6.54 -0.14
N THR A 141 -9.03 -7.54 -0.19
CA THR A 141 -10.48 -7.39 -0.02
C THR A 141 -10.98 -8.04 1.26
N ASP A 142 -10.08 -8.46 2.13
CA ASP A 142 -10.43 -9.17 3.36
C ASP A 142 -11.34 -8.31 4.23
N ASN A 143 -12.47 -8.88 4.68
CA ASN A 143 -13.51 -8.21 5.46
C ASN A 143 -14.24 -7.04 4.77
N ILE A 144 -14.25 -7.02 3.46
CA ILE A 144 -14.99 -6.04 2.67
C ILE A 144 -16.02 -6.76 1.82
N ASP A 145 -17.29 -6.40 2.02
CA ASP A 145 -18.41 -6.91 1.20
C ASP A 145 -18.60 -5.98 -0.01
N LEU A 146 -17.81 -6.22 -1.04
CA LEU A 146 -17.87 -5.50 -2.31
C LEU A 146 -17.95 -6.49 -3.47
N SER A 147 -18.79 -6.20 -4.43
CA SER A 147 -18.81 -6.93 -5.68
C SER A 147 -17.61 -6.55 -6.55
N GLU A 148 -16.82 -7.55 -6.94
CA GLU A 148 -15.79 -7.35 -7.95
C GLU A 148 -16.47 -7.20 -9.33
N PHE A 149 -16.35 -6.03 -9.91
CA PHE A 149 -16.87 -5.75 -11.24
C PHE A 149 -15.83 -6.23 -12.27
N LYS A 150 -16.26 -7.11 -13.18
CA LYS A 150 -15.45 -7.46 -14.35
C LYS A 150 -15.78 -6.47 -15.47
N PRO A 151 -14.95 -5.46 -15.70
CA PRO A 151 -15.17 -4.55 -16.80
C PRO A 151 -15.19 -5.36 -18.09
N ARG A 152 -16.13 -5.03 -18.99
CA ARG A 152 -16.08 -5.55 -20.35
C ARG A 152 -14.81 -4.98 -20.98
N THR A 153 -13.72 -5.71 -20.87
CA THR A 153 -12.50 -5.41 -21.62
C THR A 153 -12.87 -5.51 -23.09
N ARG A 154 -13.10 -4.38 -23.74
CA ARG A 154 -12.70 -4.30 -25.15
C ARG A 154 -11.22 -4.54 -25.11
N ASP A 155 -10.75 -5.48 -25.94
CA ASP A 155 -9.32 -5.76 -26.13
C ASP A 155 -8.62 -4.44 -26.48
N ILE A 156 -8.23 -3.66 -25.46
CA ILE A 156 -7.34 -2.53 -25.62
C ILE A 156 -5.95 -3.13 -25.65
N THR A 157 -5.69 -3.86 -26.73
CA THR A 157 -4.37 -4.36 -27.06
C THR A 157 -3.55 -3.16 -27.51
N GLY A 158 -2.67 -2.73 -26.64
CA GLY A 158 -1.72 -1.65 -26.91
C GLY A 158 -2.14 -0.31 -26.32
N GLY A 159 -1.15 0.41 -25.82
CA GLY A 159 -1.29 1.74 -25.22
C GLY A 159 -1.26 1.75 -23.72
N TRP A 160 -1.48 2.94 -23.12
CA TRP A 160 -1.36 3.22 -21.70
C TRP A 160 -2.34 2.50 -20.77
N TYR A 161 -3.36 1.84 -21.32
CA TYR A 161 -4.47 1.22 -20.59
C TYR A 161 -4.40 -0.32 -20.61
N SER A 162 -3.34 -0.92 -21.19
CA SER A 162 -3.24 -2.37 -21.22
C SER A 162 -3.02 -2.95 -19.82
N VAL A 163 -3.79 -3.97 -19.48
CA VAL A 163 -3.68 -4.70 -18.20
C VAL A 163 -2.32 -5.37 -18.01
N ASP A 164 -1.66 -5.73 -19.13
CA ASP A 164 -0.33 -6.35 -19.11
C ASP A 164 0.79 -5.41 -18.63
N LEU A 165 0.45 -4.13 -18.44
CA LEU A 165 1.39 -3.11 -17.99
C LEU A 165 1.44 -2.94 -16.47
N VAL A 166 0.60 -3.62 -15.74
CA VAL A 166 0.52 -3.57 -14.27
C VAL A 166 0.49 -4.99 -13.69
N ASP A 167 0.85 -5.13 -12.43
CA ASP A 167 0.87 -6.43 -11.75
C ASP A 167 -0.52 -6.93 -11.41
N GLN A 168 -1.37 -6.04 -10.97
CA GLN A 168 -2.77 -6.32 -10.71
C GLN A 168 -3.62 -5.11 -11.07
N VAL A 169 -4.81 -5.38 -11.57
CA VAL A 169 -5.89 -4.41 -11.69
C VAL A 169 -7.20 -5.05 -11.27
N LYS A 170 -7.95 -4.35 -10.46
CA LYS A 170 -9.30 -4.77 -10.02
C LYS A 170 -10.26 -3.60 -10.08
N ALA A 171 -11.49 -3.91 -10.39
CA ALA A 171 -12.59 -2.97 -10.33
C ALA A 171 -13.64 -3.48 -9.34
N PHE A 172 -14.17 -2.58 -8.54
CA PHE A 172 -15.15 -2.86 -7.51
C PHE A 172 -16.36 -1.96 -7.70
N GLU A 173 -17.50 -2.44 -7.27
CA GLU A 173 -18.76 -1.70 -7.35
C GLU A 173 -19.43 -1.72 -5.97
N SER A 174 -19.86 -0.55 -5.52
CA SER A 174 -20.84 -0.38 -4.45
C SER A 174 -22.24 -0.24 -5.09
N ASP A 175 -23.26 0.00 -4.30
CA ASP A 175 -24.61 0.30 -4.78
C ASP A 175 -24.71 1.61 -5.59
N ARG A 176 -23.73 2.51 -5.46
CA ARG A 176 -23.74 3.84 -6.08
C ARG A 176 -22.54 4.19 -6.93
N CYS A 177 -21.38 3.58 -6.65
CA CYS A 177 -20.11 4.03 -7.20
C CYS A 177 -19.23 2.85 -7.61
N ARG A 178 -18.30 3.12 -8.54
CA ARG A 178 -17.28 2.18 -8.97
C ARG A 178 -15.89 2.66 -8.56
N LEU A 179 -15.00 1.71 -8.29
CA LEU A 179 -13.63 1.93 -7.88
C LEU A 179 -12.69 1.08 -8.73
N GLY A 180 -11.64 1.69 -9.27
CA GLY A 180 -10.55 0.99 -9.93
C GLY A 180 -9.28 1.07 -9.08
N ILE A 181 -8.58 -0.06 -8.93
CA ILE A 181 -7.29 -0.15 -8.26
C ILE A 181 -6.32 -0.87 -9.17
N ALA A 182 -5.11 -0.30 -9.33
CA ALA A 182 -4.02 -0.96 -10.03
C ALA A 182 -2.74 -0.91 -9.20
N GLN A 183 -1.95 -1.97 -9.28
CA GLN A 183 -0.67 -2.11 -8.57
C GLN A 183 0.45 -2.41 -9.57
N ILE A 184 1.64 -1.86 -9.29
CA ILE A 184 2.85 -2.16 -10.03
C ILE A 184 4.06 -2.15 -9.11
N ILE A 185 4.94 -3.13 -9.28
CA ILE A 185 6.30 -3.10 -8.76
C ILE A 185 7.20 -2.63 -9.91
N PRO A 186 7.79 -1.42 -9.82
CA PRO A 186 8.72 -0.92 -10.81
C PRO A 186 9.85 -1.92 -11.07
N ARG A 187 10.14 -2.17 -12.33
CA ARG A 187 11.25 -3.05 -12.71
C ARG A 187 12.56 -2.40 -12.29
N GLY A 188 13.22 -2.96 -11.31
CA GLY A 188 14.49 -2.49 -10.78
C GLY A 188 15.55 -3.58 -10.80
N ASN A 189 16.79 -3.21 -10.50
CA ASN A 189 17.95 -4.06 -10.64
C ASN A 189 18.04 -5.24 -9.65
N ASP A 190 17.19 -5.27 -8.63
CA ASP A 190 17.31 -6.23 -7.52
C ASP A 190 16.22 -7.27 -7.45
N ILE A 191 15.17 -7.15 -8.27
CA ILE A 191 14.01 -8.04 -8.26
C ILE A 191 13.75 -8.64 -9.64
N ASP A 192 13.67 -9.95 -9.71
CA ASP A 192 13.37 -10.69 -10.93
C ASP A 192 11.87 -10.99 -10.98
N GLN A 193 11.21 -10.66 -12.08
CA GLN A 193 9.79 -11.01 -12.29
C GLN A 193 9.69 -12.43 -12.83
N ASP A 194 8.91 -13.28 -12.14
CA ASP A 194 8.63 -14.65 -12.59
C ASP A 194 7.38 -14.73 -13.44
N ASP A 195 6.34 -14.01 -13.00
CA ASP A 195 5.02 -13.92 -13.61
C ASP A 195 4.39 -12.59 -13.20
N VAL A 196 3.25 -12.24 -13.75
CA VAL A 196 2.51 -11.01 -13.41
C VAL A 196 2.19 -10.99 -11.92
N GLY A 197 2.68 -9.98 -11.22
CA GLY A 197 2.52 -9.83 -9.77
C GLY A 197 3.33 -10.81 -8.91
N HIS A 198 4.23 -11.60 -9.51
CA HIS A 198 5.09 -12.56 -8.82
C HIS A 198 6.55 -12.25 -9.11
N TYR A 199 7.34 -12.12 -8.05
CA TYR A 199 8.74 -11.70 -8.13
C TYR A 199 9.62 -12.53 -7.21
N ARG A 200 10.91 -12.54 -7.52
CA ARG A 200 11.95 -13.19 -6.71
C ARG A 200 13.11 -12.26 -6.41
N LEU A 201 13.56 -12.29 -5.15
CA LEU A 201 14.79 -11.67 -4.70
C LEU A 201 15.73 -12.75 -4.15
N LYS A 202 16.90 -12.87 -4.74
CA LYS A 202 17.98 -13.71 -4.20
C LYS A 202 18.70 -12.93 -3.11
N MET A 203 18.57 -13.35 -1.89
CA MET A 203 19.16 -12.72 -0.71
C MET A 203 20.50 -13.35 -0.35
N LYS A 204 21.45 -12.54 0.07
CA LYS A 204 22.73 -12.98 0.64
C LYS A 204 22.85 -12.48 2.08
N PRO A 205 23.56 -13.24 2.97
CA PRO A 205 23.72 -12.85 4.36
C PRO A 205 24.25 -11.42 4.51
N GLY A 206 23.61 -10.64 5.35
CA GLY A 206 24.00 -9.26 5.67
C GLY A 206 23.79 -8.23 4.56
N LYS A 207 23.40 -8.62 3.35
CA LYS A 207 23.13 -7.69 2.25
C LYS A 207 21.68 -7.21 2.31
N LYS A 208 21.50 -5.90 2.18
CA LYS A 208 20.19 -5.28 1.98
C LYS A 208 19.79 -5.41 0.52
N LYS A 209 18.50 -5.66 0.30
CA LYS A 209 17.81 -5.49 -0.98
C LYS A 209 16.53 -4.71 -0.78
N SER A 210 16.16 -3.91 -1.77
CA SER A 210 14.94 -3.13 -1.74
C SER A 210 14.16 -3.24 -3.03
N PHE A 211 12.85 -3.06 -2.92
CA PHE A 211 11.97 -2.85 -4.05
C PHE A 211 10.88 -1.87 -3.66
N GLN A 212 10.30 -1.24 -4.65
CA GLN A 212 9.21 -0.29 -4.47
C GLN A 212 7.92 -0.87 -5.08
N MET A 213 6.79 -0.37 -4.60
CA MET A 213 5.48 -0.66 -5.14
C MET A 213 4.66 0.62 -5.20
N ILE A 214 3.96 0.80 -6.28
CA ILE A 214 3.05 1.92 -6.51
C ILE A 214 1.66 1.35 -6.77
N ALA A 215 0.68 1.89 -6.07
CA ALA A 215 -0.72 1.60 -6.31
C ALA A 215 -1.46 2.88 -6.68
N SER A 216 -2.38 2.77 -7.60
CA SER A 216 -3.32 3.83 -7.91
C SER A 216 -4.74 3.42 -7.56
N VAL A 217 -5.52 4.37 -7.07
CA VAL A 217 -6.90 4.17 -6.64
C VAL A 217 -7.75 5.30 -7.19
N VAL A 218 -8.76 4.96 -7.98
CA VAL A 218 -9.60 5.94 -8.69
C VAL A 218 -11.07 5.56 -8.52
N SER A 219 -11.92 6.50 -8.11
CA SER A 219 -13.37 6.33 -8.12
C SER A 219 -13.98 6.92 -9.40
N ASP A 220 -15.18 6.48 -9.76
CA ASP A 220 -15.91 6.98 -10.93
C ASP A 220 -16.40 8.44 -10.78
N LEU A 221 -16.28 9.01 -9.58
CA LEU A 221 -16.41 10.46 -9.39
C LEU A 221 -15.37 11.25 -10.22
N TYR A 222 -14.18 10.67 -10.42
CA TYR A 222 -13.07 11.34 -11.10
C TYR A 222 -12.85 10.85 -12.53
N HIS A 223 -13.27 9.62 -12.86
CA HIS A 223 -13.11 9.08 -14.20
C HIS A 223 -14.16 8.02 -14.51
N PHE A 224 -14.81 8.13 -15.68
CA PHE A 224 -15.90 7.24 -16.10
C PHE A 224 -15.49 5.75 -16.11
N GLU A 225 -14.26 5.44 -16.49
CA GLU A 225 -13.67 4.10 -16.46
C GLU A 225 -12.54 4.06 -15.41
N PRO A 226 -12.85 3.95 -14.10
CA PRO A 226 -11.87 4.14 -13.04
C PRO A 226 -10.74 3.11 -13.06
N HIS A 227 -10.99 1.88 -13.50
CA HIS A 227 -9.96 0.84 -13.61
C HIS A 227 -8.93 1.15 -14.71
N LEU A 228 -9.34 1.73 -15.84
CA LEU A 228 -8.42 2.13 -16.92
C LEU A 228 -7.55 3.31 -16.47
N GLU A 229 -8.16 4.28 -15.81
CA GLU A 229 -7.42 5.41 -15.26
C GLU A 229 -6.45 4.97 -14.16
N ALA A 230 -6.84 3.98 -13.34
CA ALA A 230 -5.94 3.42 -12.35
C ALA A 230 -4.70 2.78 -13.01
N ILE A 231 -4.86 2.01 -14.10
CA ILE A 231 -3.74 1.48 -14.88
C ILE A 231 -2.83 2.62 -15.36
N ARG A 232 -3.42 3.63 -16.00
CA ARG A 232 -2.69 4.77 -16.55
C ARG A 232 -1.87 5.50 -15.48
N LEU A 233 -2.46 5.74 -14.30
CA LEU A 233 -1.79 6.45 -13.20
C LEU A 233 -0.71 5.60 -12.53
N ALA A 234 -0.93 4.28 -12.34
CA ALA A 234 0.10 3.39 -11.83
C ALA A 234 1.31 3.36 -12.76
N ARG A 235 1.09 3.25 -14.07
CA ARG A 235 2.14 3.32 -15.09
C ARG A 235 2.87 4.65 -15.12
N TRP A 236 2.13 5.73 -15.01
CA TRP A 236 2.73 7.07 -14.93
C TRP A 236 3.62 7.18 -13.67
N GLY A 237 3.15 6.68 -12.52
CA GLY A 237 3.93 6.63 -11.29
C GLY A 237 5.23 5.83 -11.43
N ASP A 238 5.17 4.67 -12.10
CA ASP A 238 6.36 3.86 -12.45
C ASP A 238 7.36 4.65 -13.30
N MET A 239 6.88 5.36 -14.34
CA MET A 239 7.75 6.17 -15.21
C MET A 239 8.38 7.37 -14.49
N VAL A 240 7.66 8.00 -13.59
CA VAL A 240 8.18 9.09 -12.74
C VAL A 240 9.22 8.57 -11.77
N GLY A 241 9.00 7.36 -11.25
CA GLY A 241 9.84 6.68 -10.29
C GLY A 241 9.56 7.08 -8.85
N TYR A 242 9.75 6.11 -7.94
CA TYR A 242 9.45 6.24 -6.50
C TYR A 242 10.14 7.44 -5.85
N GLU A 243 11.44 7.62 -6.08
CA GLU A 243 12.21 8.71 -5.46
C GLU A 243 11.68 10.10 -5.84
N ARG A 244 11.29 10.26 -7.09
CA ARG A 244 10.72 11.52 -7.55
C ARG A 244 9.31 11.76 -6.99
N LEU A 245 8.49 10.71 -6.90
CA LEU A 245 7.18 10.79 -6.25
C LEU A 245 7.34 11.18 -4.77
N LYS A 246 8.29 10.56 -4.07
CA LYS A 246 8.62 10.87 -2.67
C LYS A 246 9.08 12.32 -2.51
N GLN A 247 9.99 12.79 -3.37
CA GLN A 247 10.44 14.18 -3.36
C GLN A 247 9.29 15.16 -3.58
N GLN A 248 8.42 14.89 -4.56
CA GLN A 248 7.25 15.72 -4.84
C GLN A 248 6.24 15.71 -3.68
N ASN A 249 6.07 14.55 -3.03
CA ASN A 249 5.26 14.43 -1.83
C ASN A 249 5.80 15.32 -0.69
N ASN A 250 7.12 15.28 -0.44
CA ASN A 250 7.75 16.11 0.59
C ASN A 250 7.55 17.59 0.31
N LEU A 251 7.76 18.04 -0.93
CA LEU A 251 7.51 19.44 -1.33
C LEU A 251 6.05 19.85 -1.11
N ALA A 252 5.09 18.97 -1.41
CA ALA A 252 3.68 19.25 -1.21
C ALA A 252 3.30 19.34 0.28
N TRP A 253 3.94 18.55 1.13
CA TRP A 253 3.79 18.63 2.59
C TRP A 253 4.45 19.90 3.15
N ASP A 254 5.67 20.25 2.69
CA ASP A 254 6.37 21.47 3.07
C ASP A 254 5.52 22.72 2.75
N GLU A 255 4.83 22.72 1.61
CA GLU A 255 3.91 23.80 1.25
C GLU A 255 2.71 23.88 2.21
N LEU A 256 2.14 22.75 2.58
CA LEU A 256 1.05 22.70 3.57
C LEU A 256 1.48 23.25 4.93
N TRP A 257 2.67 22.88 5.39
CA TRP A 257 3.19 23.29 6.70
C TRP A 257 3.61 24.75 6.80
N LYS A 258 3.63 25.50 5.69
CA LYS A 258 3.77 26.96 5.71
C LYS A 258 2.57 27.64 6.40
N SER A 259 1.39 27.03 6.32
CA SER A 259 0.18 27.48 7.02
C SER A 259 0.10 26.78 8.37
N ARG A 260 0.34 27.51 9.44
CA ARG A 260 0.27 26.98 10.81
C ARG A 260 -0.45 27.95 11.75
N ILE A 261 -1.19 27.41 12.70
CA ILE A 261 -1.73 28.15 13.84
C ILE A 261 -0.70 28.09 14.95
N LYS A 262 -0.23 29.24 15.42
CA LYS A 262 0.63 29.34 16.60
C LYS A 262 -0.19 29.86 17.77
N VAL A 263 -0.32 29.07 18.81
CA VAL A 263 -0.92 29.49 20.09
C VAL A 263 0.20 30.00 20.98
N ILE A 264 0.05 31.24 21.48
CA ILE A 264 1.03 31.86 22.38
C ILE A 264 0.41 31.88 23.78
N GLY A 265 1.18 31.44 24.78
CA GLY A 265 0.75 31.41 26.19
C GLY A 265 0.15 30.11 26.70
N CYS A 266 0.22 29.01 25.91
CA CYS A 266 0.02 27.67 26.45
C CYS A 266 1.41 27.09 26.75
N ASP A 267 1.79 27.15 28.02
CA ASP A 267 3.02 26.50 28.55
C ASP A 267 2.71 25.10 29.08
N GLU A 268 1.65 24.45 28.60
CA GLU A 268 1.31 23.09 29.04
C GLU A 268 1.66 22.08 27.97
N GLU A 269 2.42 21.12 28.43
CA GLU A 269 3.08 19.95 27.89
C GLU A 269 2.15 18.99 27.12
#